data_743b21932b6e9171b871d532b6af55e7
#
_entry.id   743b21932b6e9171b871d532b6af55e7
#
_cell.length_a   1.000
_cell.length_b   1.000
_cell.length_c   1.000
_cell.angle_alpha   90.00
_cell.angle_beta   90.00
_cell.angle_gamma   90.00
#
_symmetry.space_group_name_H-M   'P 1'
#
loop_
_entity.id
_entity.type
_entity.pdbx_description
1 polymer ?
#
loop_
_entity_poly.entity_id
_entity_poly.type
_entity_poly.pdbx_seq_one_letter_code
_entity_poly.pdbx_strand_id
1 'polypeptide(L)'
;MPVYATTSRPDFAKDMGFHGAKFPLPFGPAQGQEGMRKNIEMVKKWREVVGEDYPLMIDCYMSLTVPYAIELARRCEPYNVKWIEETLPPDEYEGYAKIKEKVGSTLLTTGEHEYTRWGFRMLLEKNCCDVLQPDITWCGGMTEARRIVALASAFDIPVIPHGSSVYSYHLQICFPSCPIAEFLVMSPKADKIVSFFGNLFEDEPLPNNGYVELTDKPGFGVELNREELTLRRPYPRD
;
A
#
# COMPACT_ATOMS: atom_id res chain seq x y z
N MET A 1 8.49 5.39 13.60
CA MET A 1 7.68 5.75 12.42
C MET A 1 6.33 5.04 12.52
N PRO A 2 5.19 5.72 12.37
CA PRO A 2 3.87 5.10 12.42
C PRO A 2 3.62 4.17 11.23
N VAL A 3 2.77 3.15 11.44
CA VAL A 3 2.50 2.09 10.46
C VAL A 3 1.00 1.79 10.36
N TYR A 4 0.48 1.63 9.15
CA TYR A 4 -0.82 1.02 8.91
C TYR A 4 -0.66 -0.42 8.40
N ALA A 5 -1.71 -1.22 8.56
CA ALA A 5 -1.68 -2.63 8.14
C ALA A 5 -2.45 -2.87 6.85
N THR A 6 -1.89 -3.66 5.94
CA THR A 6 -2.66 -4.32 4.88
C THR A 6 -3.05 -5.70 5.36
N THR A 7 -4.37 -5.96 5.46
CA THR A 7 -4.92 -7.12 6.16
C THR A 7 -6.36 -7.42 5.74
N SER A 8 -6.78 -8.68 5.86
CA SER A 8 -8.19 -9.07 5.75
C SER A 8 -8.98 -8.84 7.05
N ARG A 9 -8.31 -8.41 8.15
CA ARG A 9 -8.90 -8.26 9.48
C ARG A 9 -8.55 -6.88 10.08
N PRO A 10 -9.27 -5.81 9.66
CA PRO A 10 -9.07 -4.46 10.21
C PRO A 10 -9.25 -4.37 11.74
N ASP A 11 -10.12 -5.21 12.32
CA ASP A 11 -10.29 -5.33 13.78
C ASP A 11 -8.99 -5.75 14.48
N PHE A 12 -8.36 -6.81 14.01
CA PHE A 12 -7.08 -7.26 14.57
C PHE A 12 -5.95 -6.24 14.36
N ALA A 13 -5.93 -5.55 13.21
CA ALA A 13 -4.97 -4.47 12.99
C ALA A 13 -5.11 -3.37 14.04
N LYS A 14 -6.35 -2.97 14.35
CA LYS A 14 -6.63 -1.99 15.40
C LYS A 14 -6.18 -2.49 16.78
N ASP A 15 -6.48 -3.75 17.12
CA ASP A 15 -6.08 -4.36 18.40
C ASP A 15 -4.55 -4.48 18.54
N MET A 16 -3.82 -4.68 17.43
CA MET A 16 -2.35 -4.67 17.38
C MET A 16 -1.74 -3.27 17.38
N GLY A 17 -2.57 -2.21 17.45
CA GLY A 17 -2.13 -0.82 17.57
C GLY A 17 -1.81 -0.12 16.25
N PHE A 18 -2.06 -0.71 15.08
CA PHE A 18 -1.82 -0.05 13.79
C PHE A 18 -2.66 1.22 13.63
N HIS A 19 -2.10 2.22 12.95
CA HIS A 19 -2.72 3.54 12.76
C HIS A 19 -3.76 3.59 11.63
N GLY A 20 -4.10 2.46 11.05
CA GLY A 20 -5.10 2.28 10.00
C GLY A 20 -5.05 0.87 9.44
N ALA A 21 -6.05 0.51 8.64
CA ALA A 21 -6.09 -0.79 7.96
C ALA A 21 -6.57 -0.66 6.52
N LYS A 22 -5.80 -1.25 5.59
CA LYS A 22 -6.15 -1.44 4.20
C LYS A 22 -6.59 -2.90 4.01
N PHE A 23 -7.72 -3.11 3.33
CA PHE A 23 -8.24 -4.45 3.09
C PHE A 23 -8.57 -4.66 1.62
N PRO A 24 -8.41 -5.91 1.11
CA PRO A 24 -8.66 -6.21 -0.30
C PRO A 24 -10.13 -6.15 -0.65
N LEU A 25 -10.45 -5.64 -1.83
CA LEU A 25 -11.80 -5.61 -2.40
C LEU A 25 -12.13 -6.97 -3.03
N PRO A 26 -13.13 -7.73 -2.53
CA PRO A 26 -13.35 -9.10 -3.01
C PRO A 26 -14.10 -9.22 -4.34
N PHE A 27 -14.83 -8.19 -4.77
CA PHE A 27 -15.68 -8.24 -5.96
C PHE A 27 -15.35 -7.11 -6.93
N GLY A 28 -15.21 -7.45 -8.20
CA GLY A 28 -14.96 -6.52 -9.30
C GLY A 28 -16.17 -6.36 -10.23
N PRO A 29 -15.97 -5.72 -11.41
CA PRO A 29 -17.04 -5.47 -12.39
C PRO A 29 -17.74 -6.72 -12.89
N ALA A 30 -17.07 -7.86 -12.95
CA ALA A 30 -17.64 -9.13 -13.42
C ALA A 30 -18.80 -9.64 -12.54
N GLN A 31 -18.84 -9.25 -11.26
CA GLN A 31 -19.92 -9.60 -10.33
C GLN A 31 -21.07 -8.60 -10.33
N GLY A 32 -21.01 -7.57 -11.17
CA GLY A 32 -22.08 -6.61 -11.39
C GLY A 32 -22.55 -5.88 -10.12
N GLN A 33 -23.84 -5.54 -10.08
CA GLN A 33 -24.41 -4.79 -8.95
C GLN A 33 -24.47 -5.61 -7.65
N GLU A 34 -24.55 -6.93 -7.74
CA GLU A 34 -24.53 -7.80 -6.55
C GLU A 34 -23.15 -7.77 -5.87
N GLY A 35 -22.06 -7.83 -6.65
CA GLY A 35 -20.71 -7.69 -6.13
C GLY A 35 -20.48 -6.32 -5.52
N MET A 36 -20.94 -5.25 -6.18
CA MET A 36 -20.88 -3.89 -5.63
C MET A 36 -21.59 -3.78 -4.28
N ARG A 37 -22.81 -4.30 -4.17
CA ARG A 37 -23.56 -4.30 -2.91
C ARG A 37 -22.79 -5.00 -1.79
N LYS A 38 -22.23 -6.18 -2.06
CA LYS A 38 -21.42 -6.94 -1.08
C LYS A 38 -20.14 -6.20 -0.67
N ASN A 39 -19.49 -5.50 -1.60
CA ASN A 39 -18.35 -4.65 -1.27
C ASN A 39 -18.75 -3.55 -0.26
N ILE A 40 -19.86 -2.87 -0.50
CA ILE A 40 -20.33 -1.80 0.39
C ILE A 40 -20.76 -2.35 1.75
N GLU A 41 -21.43 -3.50 1.80
CA GLU A 41 -21.77 -4.18 3.05
C GLU A 41 -20.52 -4.52 3.88
N MET A 42 -19.44 -4.95 3.23
CA MET A 42 -18.15 -5.21 3.87
C MET A 42 -17.50 -3.92 4.40
N VAL A 43 -17.47 -2.85 3.62
CA VAL A 43 -16.98 -1.52 4.06
C VAL A 43 -17.76 -1.05 5.28
N LYS A 44 -19.09 -1.10 5.23
CA LYS A 44 -19.97 -0.76 6.36
C LYS A 44 -19.64 -1.57 7.60
N LYS A 45 -19.55 -2.90 7.45
CA LYS A 45 -19.18 -3.81 8.55
C LYS A 45 -17.87 -3.40 9.21
N TRP A 46 -16.81 -3.17 8.40
CA TRP A 46 -15.53 -2.80 8.96
C TRP A 46 -15.55 -1.44 9.65
N ARG A 47 -16.28 -0.46 9.08
CA ARG A 47 -16.47 0.85 9.72
C ARG A 47 -17.16 0.72 11.07
N GLU A 48 -18.21 -0.08 11.17
CA GLU A 48 -18.93 -0.34 12.44
C GLU A 48 -18.02 -1.00 13.50
N VAL A 49 -17.14 -1.91 13.06
CA VAL A 49 -16.23 -2.65 13.95
C VAL A 49 -15.06 -1.79 14.44
N VAL A 50 -14.44 -1.02 13.57
CA VAL A 50 -13.25 -0.24 13.95
C VAL A 50 -13.57 1.16 14.48
N GLY A 51 -14.83 1.64 14.33
CA GLY A 51 -15.28 2.96 14.77
C GLY A 51 -15.01 4.07 13.74
N GLU A 52 -15.58 5.25 13.99
CA GLU A 52 -15.66 6.37 13.02
C GLU A 52 -14.29 6.93 12.61
N ASP A 53 -13.36 7.07 13.55
CA ASP A 53 -12.09 7.78 13.38
C ASP A 53 -10.93 6.90 12.91
N TYR A 54 -11.11 5.58 12.90
CA TYR A 54 -10.02 4.68 12.49
C TYR A 54 -9.86 4.67 10.97
N PRO A 55 -8.68 5.01 10.43
CA PRO A 55 -8.45 5.05 8.98
C PRO A 55 -8.68 3.68 8.34
N LEU A 56 -9.67 3.60 7.44
CA LEU A 56 -9.94 2.44 6.58
C LEU A 56 -9.59 2.76 5.15
N MET A 57 -8.93 1.83 4.47
CA MET A 57 -8.51 1.92 3.09
C MET A 57 -8.89 0.66 2.33
N ILE A 58 -9.07 0.80 1.02
CA ILE A 58 -9.46 -0.31 0.14
C ILE A 58 -8.39 -0.50 -0.92
N ASP A 59 -7.98 -1.75 -1.13
CA ASP A 59 -7.09 -2.16 -2.19
C ASP A 59 -7.88 -2.88 -3.29
N CYS A 60 -7.81 -2.39 -4.51
CA CYS A 60 -8.54 -2.93 -5.67
C CYS A 60 -7.66 -3.77 -6.60
N TYR A 61 -6.34 -3.75 -6.40
CA TYR A 61 -5.39 -4.58 -7.16
C TYR A 61 -5.67 -4.60 -8.66
N MET A 62 -5.78 -3.41 -9.29
CA MET A 62 -5.97 -3.19 -10.73
C MET A 62 -7.23 -3.84 -11.34
N SER A 63 -8.23 -4.21 -10.53
CA SER A 63 -9.33 -5.08 -10.96
C SER A 63 -10.58 -4.36 -11.45
N LEU A 64 -10.61 -3.03 -11.43
CA LEU A 64 -11.81 -2.27 -11.70
C LEU A 64 -11.85 -1.67 -13.12
N THR A 65 -12.99 -1.09 -13.45
CA THR A 65 -13.17 -0.19 -14.59
C THR A 65 -13.47 1.22 -14.10
N VAL A 66 -13.22 2.24 -14.93
CA VAL A 66 -13.49 3.65 -14.56
C VAL A 66 -14.90 3.86 -14.00
N PRO A 67 -15.99 3.40 -14.66
CA PRO A 67 -17.34 3.59 -14.09
C PRO A 67 -17.55 2.88 -12.76
N TYR A 68 -16.98 1.66 -12.59
CA TYR A 68 -17.12 0.89 -11.37
C TYR A 68 -16.36 1.57 -10.20
N ALA A 69 -15.15 2.05 -10.44
CA ALA A 69 -14.36 2.75 -9.44
C ALA A 69 -15.03 4.05 -8.95
N ILE A 70 -15.62 4.83 -9.87
CA ILE A 70 -16.37 6.04 -9.53
C ILE A 70 -17.61 5.71 -8.68
N GLU A 71 -18.35 4.68 -9.06
CA GLU A 71 -19.54 4.23 -8.31
C GLU A 71 -19.15 3.70 -6.92
N LEU A 72 -18.08 2.90 -6.84
CA LEU A 72 -17.54 2.41 -5.57
C LEU A 72 -17.20 3.58 -4.63
N ALA A 73 -16.42 4.56 -5.11
CA ALA A 73 -16.02 5.71 -4.33
C ALA A 73 -17.23 6.47 -3.77
N ARG A 74 -18.22 6.77 -4.60
CA ARG A 74 -19.45 7.47 -4.16
C ARG A 74 -20.21 6.70 -3.10
N ARG A 75 -20.32 5.38 -3.24
CA ARG A 75 -21.02 4.55 -2.24
C ARG A 75 -20.22 4.38 -0.96
N CYS A 76 -18.90 4.57 -1.01
CA CYS A 76 -18.01 4.54 0.17
C CYS A 76 -18.00 5.86 0.95
N GLU A 77 -18.42 6.99 0.37
CA GLU A 77 -18.42 8.31 1.04
C GLU A 77 -19.04 8.30 2.44
N PRO A 78 -20.23 7.67 2.68
CA PRO A 78 -20.84 7.64 4.01
C PRO A 78 -20.02 6.89 5.07
N TYR A 79 -19.02 6.12 4.66
CA TYR A 79 -18.21 5.29 5.53
C TYR A 79 -16.81 5.84 5.75
N ASN A 80 -16.53 7.07 5.33
CA ASN A 80 -15.25 7.76 5.53
C ASN A 80 -14.04 6.88 5.18
N VAL A 81 -14.07 6.26 3.99
CA VAL A 81 -12.91 5.52 3.45
C VAL A 81 -11.83 6.52 3.09
N LYS A 82 -10.63 6.34 3.65
CA LYS A 82 -9.53 7.30 3.49
C LYS A 82 -9.00 7.31 2.08
N TRP A 83 -8.75 6.13 1.48
CA TRP A 83 -8.38 6.02 0.07
C TRP A 83 -8.85 4.71 -0.56
N ILE A 84 -8.91 4.74 -1.89
CA ILE A 84 -9.08 3.57 -2.76
C ILE A 84 -7.81 3.45 -3.60
N GLU A 85 -7.18 2.28 -3.53
CA GLU A 85 -5.89 1.99 -4.10
C GLU A 85 -6.00 1.13 -5.35
N GLU A 86 -5.11 1.38 -6.32
CA GLU A 86 -4.93 0.59 -7.54
C GLU A 86 -6.23 0.17 -8.24
N THR A 87 -7.08 1.15 -8.55
CA THR A 87 -8.36 0.87 -9.23
C THR A 87 -8.19 0.29 -10.63
N LEU A 88 -7.14 0.69 -11.36
CA LEU A 88 -6.86 0.34 -12.76
C LEU A 88 -5.40 -0.15 -12.91
N PRO A 89 -5.05 -0.79 -14.05
CA PRO A 89 -3.66 -1.04 -14.41
C PRO A 89 -2.81 0.24 -14.39
N PRO A 90 -1.49 0.14 -14.13
CA PRO A 90 -0.62 1.29 -13.88
C PRO A 90 -0.49 2.26 -15.06
N ASP A 91 -0.63 1.78 -16.29
CA ASP A 91 -0.51 2.55 -17.54
C ASP A 91 -1.84 3.22 -18.01
N GLU A 92 -2.93 3.03 -17.27
CA GLU A 92 -4.25 3.63 -17.56
C GLU A 92 -4.38 5.05 -17.00
N TYR A 93 -3.41 5.92 -17.29
CA TYR A 93 -3.33 7.29 -16.75
C TYR A 93 -4.59 8.13 -16.99
N GLU A 94 -5.18 8.07 -18.21
CA GLU A 94 -6.41 8.79 -18.54
C GLU A 94 -7.62 8.26 -17.74
N GLY A 95 -7.62 6.98 -17.43
CA GLY A 95 -8.63 6.35 -16.57
C GLY A 95 -8.53 6.86 -15.14
N TYR A 96 -7.32 6.86 -14.57
CA TYR A 96 -7.06 7.41 -13.23
C TYR A 96 -7.45 8.89 -13.12
N ALA A 97 -7.07 9.73 -14.09
CA ALA A 97 -7.43 11.14 -14.11
C ALA A 97 -8.97 11.34 -14.11
N LYS A 98 -9.70 10.55 -14.91
CA LYS A 98 -11.18 10.59 -14.93
C LYS A 98 -11.80 10.16 -13.60
N ILE A 99 -11.24 9.15 -12.93
CA ILE A 99 -11.72 8.74 -11.61
C ILE A 99 -11.47 9.88 -10.62
N LYS A 100 -10.25 10.43 -10.59
CA LYS A 100 -9.85 11.51 -9.70
C LYS A 100 -10.77 12.74 -9.78
N GLU A 101 -11.22 13.11 -10.99
CA GLU A 101 -12.19 14.21 -11.20
C GLU A 101 -13.57 13.94 -10.60
N LYS A 102 -13.94 12.67 -10.36
CA LYS A 102 -15.29 12.26 -9.99
C LYS A 102 -15.41 11.71 -8.57
N VAL A 103 -14.29 11.34 -7.94
CA VAL A 103 -14.28 10.95 -6.54
C VAL A 103 -14.33 12.20 -5.66
N GLY A 104 -15.08 12.12 -4.56
CA GLY A 104 -15.28 13.23 -3.62
C GLY A 104 -14.14 13.38 -2.62
N SER A 105 -14.43 13.12 -1.35
CA SER A 105 -13.45 13.22 -0.25
C SER A 105 -12.52 12.00 -0.12
N THR A 106 -12.83 10.89 -0.77
CA THR A 106 -12.00 9.68 -0.78
C THR A 106 -10.77 9.91 -1.65
N LEU A 107 -9.58 9.70 -1.11
CA LEU A 107 -8.33 9.83 -1.87
C LEU A 107 -8.19 8.67 -2.86
N LEU A 108 -7.52 8.94 -3.98
CA LEU A 108 -7.13 7.93 -4.95
C LEU A 108 -5.62 7.70 -4.85
N THR A 109 -5.19 6.45 -4.71
CA THR A 109 -3.79 6.08 -4.57
C THR A 109 -3.37 5.02 -5.59
N THR A 110 -2.12 5.03 -6.02
CA THR A 110 -1.57 4.06 -6.96
C THR A 110 -0.05 4.12 -7.00
N GLY A 111 0.58 3.11 -7.59
CA GLY A 111 2.00 3.15 -7.93
C GLY A 111 2.81 1.93 -7.55
N GLU A 112 2.26 0.93 -6.88
CA GLU A 112 3.03 -0.27 -6.51
C GLU A 112 3.50 -1.07 -7.74
N HIS A 113 2.72 -1.07 -8.81
CA HIS A 113 3.06 -1.69 -10.09
C HIS A 113 3.64 -0.71 -11.13
N GLU A 114 3.73 0.59 -10.80
CA GLU A 114 4.42 1.56 -11.65
C GLU A 114 5.93 1.48 -11.44
N TYR A 115 6.70 1.81 -12.45
CA TYR A 115 8.16 1.75 -12.37
C TYR A 115 8.84 2.96 -13.01
N THR A 116 10.00 3.26 -12.49
CA THR A 116 10.84 4.41 -12.80
C THR A 116 10.16 5.77 -12.62
N ARG A 117 10.94 6.82 -12.35
CA ARG A 117 10.42 8.19 -12.24
C ARG A 117 9.66 8.68 -13.50
N TRP A 118 9.82 8.02 -14.62
CA TRP A 118 9.16 8.42 -15.87
C TRP A 118 7.67 8.05 -15.86
N GLY A 119 7.30 6.85 -15.37
CA GLY A 119 5.91 6.49 -15.15
C GLY A 119 5.28 7.32 -14.03
N PHE A 120 5.98 7.49 -12.91
CA PHE A 120 5.50 8.35 -11.82
C PHE A 120 5.32 9.82 -12.24
N ARG A 121 6.17 10.32 -13.14
CA ARG A 121 5.98 11.63 -13.74
C ARG A 121 4.65 11.71 -14.50
N MET A 122 4.27 10.68 -15.24
CA MET A 122 2.99 10.64 -15.97
C MET A 122 1.80 10.67 -15.00
N LEU A 123 1.87 9.92 -13.88
CA LEU A 123 0.85 9.96 -12.83
C LEU A 123 0.67 11.38 -12.27
N LEU A 124 1.77 12.09 -12.02
CA LEU A 124 1.76 13.44 -11.48
C LEU A 124 1.27 14.48 -12.50
N GLU A 125 1.85 14.51 -13.71
CA GLU A 125 1.50 15.48 -14.75
C GLU A 125 0.03 15.38 -15.21
N LYS A 126 -0.54 14.18 -15.17
CA LYS A 126 -1.96 13.94 -15.51
C LYS A 126 -2.90 14.02 -14.32
N ASN A 127 -2.39 14.33 -13.11
CA ASN A 127 -3.19 14.41 -11.89
C ASN A 127 -3.98 13.12 -11.61
N CYS A 128 -3.30 11.97 -11.64
CA CYS A 128 -3.92 10.67 -11.55
C CYS A 128 -4.26 10.23 -10.12
N CYS A 129 -3.59 10.75 -9.10
CA CYS A 129 -3.74 10.30 -7.71
C CYS A 129 -3.47 11.40 -6.69
N ASP A 130 -3.80 11.12 -5.44
CA ASP A 130 -3.54 11.96 -4.27
C ASP A 130 -2.31 11.52 -3.49
N VAL A 131 -1.91 10.26 -3.64
CA VAL A 131 -0.76 9.65 -2.97
C VAL A 131 -0.07 8.70 -3.95
N LEU A 132 1.24 8.75 -4.02
CA LEU A 132 2.04 7.78 -4.75
C LEU A 132 2.50 6.65 -3.84
N GLN A 133 2.47 5.41 -4.34
CA GLN A 133 2.81 4.21 -3.58
C GLN A 133 3.86 3.33 -4.29
N PRO A 134 5.07 3.88 -4.60
CA PRO A 134 6.11 3.07 -5.24
C PRO A 134 6.51 1.88 -4.36
N ASP A 135 6.65 0.70 -4.95
CA ASP A 135 7.37 -0.40 -4.32
C ASP A 135 8.87 -0.28 -4.62
N ILE A 136 9.70 -0.31 -3.56
CA ILE A 136 11.16 -0.10 -3.70
C ILE A 136 11.81 -1.23 -4.48
N THR A 137 11.27 -2.44 -4.39
CA THR A 137 11.80 -3.61 -5.09
C THR A 137 11.34 -3.69 -6.55
N TRP A 138 10.31 -2.92 -6.90
CA TRP A 138 9.71 -2.87 -8.23
C TRP A 138 10.07 -1.62 -9.03
N CYS A 139 10.02 -0.44 -8.42
CA CYS A 139 10.16 0.85 -9.11
C CYS A 139 11.56 1.15 -9.67
N GLY A 140 12.56 0.32 -9.37
CA GLY A 140 13.95 0.50 -9.80
C GLY A 140 14.95 0.68 -8.66
N GLY A 141 14.56 0.27 -7.44
CA GLY A 141 15.40 0.28 -6.24
C GLY A 141 15.47 1.63 -5.53
N MET A 142 16.23 1.66 -4.44
CA MET A 142 16.34 2.82 -3.55
C MET A 142 16.75 4.10 -4.28
N THR A 143 17.68 4.01 -5.23
CA THR A 143 18.17 5.19 -5.99
C THR A 143 17.05 5.82 -6.81
N GLU A 144 16.21 5.01 -7.43
CA GLU A 144 15.08 5.50 -8.22
C GLU A 144 13.93 5.99 -7.34
N ALA A 145 13.63 5.26 -6.25
CA ALA A 145 12.63 5.67 -5.27
C ALA A 145 12.90 7.05 -4.68
N ARG A 146 14.15 7.37 -4.34
CA ARG A 146 14.53 8.73 -3.89
C ARG A 146 14.24 9.81 -4.93
N ARG A 147 14.42 9.52 -6.22
CA ARG A 147 14.08 10.44 -7.31
C ARG A 147 12.58 10.61 -7.48
N ILE A 148 11.81 9.52 -7.27
CA ILE A 148 10.35 9.56 -7.29
C ILE A 148 9.84 10.44 -6.13
N VAL A 149 10.35 10.28 -4.91
CA VAL A 149 9.97 11.12 -3.76
C VAL A 149 10.32 12.60 -4.02
N ALA A 150 11.52 12.89 -4.55
CA ALA A 150 11.90 14.26 -4.88
C ALA A 150 11.03 14.86 -5.98
N LEU A 151 10.63 14.08 -6.98
CA LEU A 151 9.70 14.51 -8.03
C LEU A 151 8.31 14.78 -7.44
N ALA A 152 7.76 13.87 -6.63
CA ALA A 152 6.45 14.00 -5.99
C ALA A 152 6.36 15.25 -5.11
N SER A 153 7.45 15.59 -4.40
CA SER A 153 7.49 16.78 -3.54
C SER A 153 7.34 18.10 -4.31
N ALA A 154 7.73 18.15 -5.60
CA ALA A 154 7.51 19.32 -6.45
C ALA A 154 6.04 19.51 -6.89
N PHE A 155 5.20 18.51 -6.66
CA PHE A 155 3.75 18.52 -6.91
C PHE A 155 2.93 18.52 -5.61
N ASP A 156 3.58 18.66 -4.45
CA ASP A 156 2.95 18.55 -3.12
C ASP A 156 2.18 17.22 -2.89
N ILE A 157 2.59 16.16 -3.58
CA ILE A 157 1.99 14.82 -3.46
C ILE A 157 2.80 13.98 -2.46
N PRO A 158 2.17 13.46 -1.39
CA PRO A 158 2.83 12.56 -0.45
C PRO A 158 3.15 11.20 -1.09
N VAL A 159 4.20 10.56 -0.59
CA VAL A 159 4.61 9.23 -1.00
C VAL A 159 4.49 8.27 0.18
N ILE A 160 3.68 7.23 0.03
CA ILE A 160 3.52 6.16 1.02
C ILE A 160 3.90 4.85 0.32
N PRO A 161 5.19 4.47 0.33
CA PRO A 161 5.66 3.30 -0.40
C PRO A 161 4.89 2.05 -0.04
N HIS A 162 4.60 1.20 -1.05
CA HIS A 162 4.08 -0.14 -0.85
C HIS A 162 4.99 -0.94 0.10
N GLY A 163 4.40 -1.79 0.92
CA GLY A 163 5.06 -2.50 2.00
C GLY A 163 6.11 -3.48 1.54
N SER A 164 7.36 -3.04 1.48
CA SER A 164 8.55 -3.88 1.20
C SER A 164 9.50 -3.95 2.40
N SER A 165 8.95 -3.92 3.62
CA SER A 165 9.68 -4.05 4.89
C SER A 165 10.90 -3.12 4.97
N VAL A 166 12.08 -3.62 5.30
CA VAL A 166 13.31 -2.84 5.46
C VAL A 166 13.63 -1.92 4.28
N TYR A 167 13.25 -2.29 3.06
CA TYR A 167 13.51 -1.45 1.90
C TYR A 167 12.67 -0.17 1.92
N SER A 168 11.37 -0.27 2.20
CA SER A 168 10.49 0.91 2.25
C SER A 168 10.72 1.76 3.50
N TYR A 169 10.95 1.16 4.65
CA TYR A 169 11.15 1.89 5.91
C TYR A 169 12.34 2.85 5.87
N HIS A 170 13.48 2.42 5.29
CA HIS A 170 14.66 3.28 5.16
C HIS A 170 14.44 4.48 4.25
N LEU A 171 13.62 4.33 3.20
CA LEU A 171 13.22 5.47 2.39
C LEU A 171 12.34 6.42 3.20
N GLN A 172 11.31 5.90 3.85
CA GLN A 172 10.28 6.68 4.51
C GLN A 172 10.81 7.51 5.67
N ILE A 173 11.70 6.95 6.49
CA ILE A 173 12.26 7.70 7.64
C ILE A 173 13.09 8.91 7.22
N CYS A 174 13.59 8.94 5.98
CA CYS A 174 14.43 10.02 5.46
C CYS A 174 13.64 11.21 4.88
N PHE A 175 12.33 11.06 4.64
CA PHE A 175 11.55 12.08 3.93
C PHE A 175 10.27 12.44 4.68
N PRO A 176 10.09 13.73 5.09
CA PRO A 176 8.86 14.18 5.74
C PRO A 176 7.60 13.99 4.88
N SER A 177 7.75 13.94 3.55
CA SER A 177 6.65 13.65 2.60
C SER A 177 6.21 12.19 2.58
N CYS A 178 6.86 11.32 3.38
CA CYS A 178 6.50 9.91 3.56
C CYS A 178 5.95 9.69 4.99
N PRO A 179 4.69 10.06 5.27
CA PRO A 179 4.20 10.27 6.64
C PRO A 179 3.93 8.99 7.43
N ILE A 180 3.72 7.88 6.76
CA ILE A 180 3.32 6.60 7.37
C ILE A 180 3.84 5.43 6.55
N ALA A 181 4.20 4.32 7.22
CA ALA A 181 4.63 3.09 6.55
C ALA A 181 3.48 2.10 6.38
N GLU A 182 3.62 1.21 5.43
CA GLU A 182 2.77 0.05 5.25
C GLU A 182 3.41 -1.21 5.83
N PHE A 183 2.59 -2.05 6.46
CA PHE A 183 2.97 -3.41 6.88
C PHE A 183 1.93 -4.42 6.39
N LEU A 184 2.39 -5.45 5.65
CA LEU A 184 1.54 -6.54 5.20
C LEU A 184 1.44 -7.61 6.28
N VAL A 185 0.23 -7.84 6.79
CA VAL A 185 -0.03 -8.88 7.81
C VAL A 185 -0.19 -10.22 7.12
N MET A 186 0.91 -10.98 7.05
CA MET A 186 1.01 -12.25 6.31
C MET A 186 0.64 -13.50 7.10
N SER A 187 0.30 -13.37 8.39
CA SER A 187 -0.14 -14.54 9.17
C SER A 187 -1.46 -15.10 8.62
N PRO A 188 -1.66 -16.43 8.58
CA PRO A 188 -2.82 -17.04 7.89
C PRO A 188 -4.20 -16.58 8.40
N LYS A 189 -4.29 -16.15 9.65
CA LYS A 189 -5.51 -15.62 10.27
C LYS A 189 -5.50 -14.09 10.38
N ALA A 190 -4.46 -13.44 9.88
CA ALA A 190 -4.21 -12.01 10.03
C ALA A 190 -4.23 -11.52 11.49
N ASP A 191 -3.83 -12.37 12.42
CA ASP A 191 -3.90 -12.18 13.87
C ASP A 191 -2.53 -11.98 14.53
N LYS A 192 -1.45 -11.96 13.75
CA LYS A 192 -0.07 -11.86 14.25
C LYS A 192 0.81 -11.05 13.31
N ILE A 193 1.74 -10.33 13.90
CA ILE A 193 2.85 -9.70 13.20
C ILE A 193 3.92 -10.77 12.97
N VAL A 194 4.25 -11.04 11.70
CA VAL A 194 5.29 -11.97 11.28
C VAL A 194 6.15 -11.31 10.22
N SER A 195 7.42 -11.72 10.12
CA SER A 195 8.34 -11.24 9.11
C SER A 195 7.75 -11.36 7.70
N PHE A 196 7.86 -10.30 6.90
CA PHE A 196 7.39 -10.27 5.51
C PHE A 196 8.18 -11.25 4.63
N PHE A 197 9.49 -11.31 4.84
CA PHE A 197 10.39 -12.19 4.09
C PHE A 197 10.62 -13.56 4.76
N GLY A 198 9.81 -13.94 5.75
CA GLY A 198 9.96 -15.18 6.49
C GLY A 198 11.31 -15.23 7.20
N ASN A 199 12.08 -16.28 6.97
CA ASN A 199 13.39 -16.48 7.60
C ASN A 199 14.58 -15.93 6.77
N LEU A 200 14.31 -15.05 5.80
CA LEU A 200 15.37 -14.51 4.95
C LEU A 200 16.37 -13.61 5.71
N PHE A 201 15.85 -12.82 6.64
CA PHE A 201 16.62 -11.86 7.41
C PHE A 201 16.64 -12.21 8.89
N GLU A 202 17.79 -11.99 9.51
CA GLU A 202 17.90 -11.88 10.95
C GLU A 202 17.54 -10.44 11.37
N ASP A 203 16.88 -10.30 12.51
CA ASP A 203 16.54 -8.99 13.09
C ASP A 203 15.69 -8.08 12.18
N GLU A 204 14.79 -8.64 11.35
CA GLU A 204 13.88 -7.83 10.54
C GLU A 204 13.05 -6.92 11.46
N PRO A 205 13.03 -5.59 11.27
CA PRO A 205 12.27 -4.68 12.11
C PRO A 205 10.77 -4.90 11.91
N LEU A 206 10.11 -5.35 12.97
CA LEU A 206 8.67 -5.61 12.99
C LEU A 206 7.93 -4.50 13.74
N PRO A 207 6.72 -4.14 13.33
CA PRO A 207 5.90 -3.18 14.06
C PRO A 207 5.62 -3.63 15.49
N ASN A 208 5.70 -2.70 16.41
CA ASN A 208 5.29 -2.86 17.80
C ASN A 208 4.35 -1.74 18.17
N ASN A 209 3.12 -2.09 18.56
CA ASN A 209 2.06 -1.13 18.87
C ASN A 209 1.92 -0.01 17.82
N GLY A 210 1.89 -0.40 16.54
CA GLY A 210 1.70 0.50 15.40
C GLY A 210 2.92 1.33 15.00
N TYR A 211 4.09 1.06 15.55
CA TYR A 211 5.33 1.75 15.20
C TYR A 211 6.42 0.77 14.79
N VAL A 212 7.23 1.16 13.83
CA VAL A 212 8.47 0.47 13.48
C VAL A 212 9.66 1.36 13.83
N GLU A 213 10.71 0.74 14.40
CA GLU A 213 11.99 1.39 14.73
C GLU A 213 13.10 0.76 13.89
N LEU A 214 13.98 1.59 13.38
CA LEU A 214 15.16 1.15 12.63
C LEU A 214 16.40 1.30 13.48
N THR A 215 17.39 0.46 13.23
CA THR A 215 18.70 0.51 13.89
C THR A 215 19.68 1.33 13.08
N ASP A 216 20.78 1.78 13.71
CA ASP A 216 21.91 2.45 13.04
C ASP A 216 22.92 1.47 12.41
N LYS A 217 22.57 0.19 12.28
CA LYS A 217 23.40 -0.80 11.59
C LYS A 217 23.57 -0.40 10.11
N PRO A 218 24.73 -0.68 9.49
CA PRO A 218 24.98 -0.39 8.09
C PRO A 218 23.98 -1.05 7.13
N GLY A 219 23.80 -0.49 5.94
CA GLY A 219 22.93 -1.01 4.89
C GLY A 219 21.45 -0.88 5.25
N PHE A 220 20.70 -1.97 5.20
CA PHE A 220 19.31 -2.04 5.63
C PHE A 220 19.13 -2.46 7.10
N GLY A 221 20.23 -2.54 7.85
CA GLY A 221 20.20 -2.86 9.27
C GLY A 221 19.89 -4.32 9.61
N VAL A 222 19.86 -5.20 8.63
CA VAL A 222 19.59 -6.63 8.76
C VAL A 222 20.71 -7.47 8.14
N GLU A 223 20.86 -8.69 8.62
CA GLU A 223 21.76 -9.70 8.05
C GLU A 223 20.96 -10.82 7.37
N LEU A 224 21.55 -11.45 6.37
CA LEU A 224 20.96 -12.65 5.76
C LEU A 224 21.09 -13.82 6.72
N ASN A 225 19.99 -14.52 6.97
CA ASN A 225 20.01 -15.78 7.74
C ASN A 225 20.67 -16.91 6.94
N ARG A 226 21.98 -17.05 7.07
CA ARG A 226 22.79 -17.97 6.28
C ARG A 226 22.66 -19.43 6.75
N GLU A 227 22.14 -19.67 7.94
CA GLU A 227 21.94 -21.02 8.46
C GLU A 227 20.73 -21.71 7.83
N GLU A 228 19.67 -20.94 7.55
CA GLU A 228 18.45 -21.46 6.94
C GLU A 228 18.39 -21.30 5.42
N LEU A 229 19.23 -20.44 4.83
CA LEU A 229 19.22 -20.18 3.41
C LEU A 229 20.12 -21.12 2.62
N THR A 230 19.55 -21.84 1.67
CA THR A 230 20.30 -22.53 0.63
C THR A 230 20.40 -21.66 -0.61
N LEU A 231 21.58 -21.09 -0.86
CA LEU A 231 21.84 -20.35 -2.09
C LEU A 231 21.86 -21.33 -3.28
N ARG A 232 20.81 -21.32 -4.08
CA ARG A 232 20.74 -22.07 -5.34
C ARG A 232 21.08 -21.16 -6.50
N ARG A 233 22.02 -21.61 -7.34
CA ARG A 233 22.21 -20.95 -8.64
C ARG A 233 20.98 -21.23 -9.51
N PRO A 234 20.40 -20.23 -10.20
CA PRO A 234 19.22 -20.43 -11.03
C PRO A 234 19.46 -21.39 -12.21
N TYR A 235 20.74 -21.56 -12.63
CA TYR A 235 21.13 -22.49 -13.69
C TYR A 235 22.36 -23.30 -13.23
N PRO A 236 22.36 -24.64 -13.41
CA PRO A 236 23.57 -25.41 -13.25
C PRO A 236 24.64 -24.86 -14.21
N ARG A 237 25.88 -24.76 -13.76
CA ARG A 237 27.00 -24.66 -14.69
C ARG A 237 27.36 -26.08 -15.08
N ASP A 238 27.24 -26.42 -16.36
CA ASP A 238 27.79 -27.63 -16.94
C ASP A 238 29.28 -27.68 -16.74
#